data_8fe029918acad7c795a56bd4ad9499a2
#
_entry.id   8fe029918acad7c795a56bd4ad9499a2
#
_cell.length_a   1.000
_cell.length_b   1.000
_cell.length_c   1.000
_cell.angle_alpha   90.00
_cell.angle_beta   90.00
_cell.angle_gamma   90.00
#
_symmetry.space_group_name_H-M   'P 1'
#
loop_
_entity.id
_entity.type
_entity.pdbx_description
1 polymer ?
#
loop_
_entity_poly.entity_id
_entity_poly.type
_entity_poly.pdbx_seq_one_letter_code
_entity_poly.pdbx_strand_id
1 'polypeptide(L)'
;MHPKFKMIRDTRKNYAEKPLHPDTELHILAFDVIFCSTVYNLFEGIHYRVRNAEEKRIHLEKMDEARNARANHAEALECMAKLDYAEAFFAEKLSVGSAVTHKRFGVGTITGLSGKVIEAQFSGLDHPSTLVWRDCVKTGLLSFKTAENAAEYDELVTLLRQAEVIRKNAAIVEKKLEQYAEYLQFDE
;
A
#
# COMPACT_ATOMS: atom_id res chain seq x y z
N MET A 1 -32.17 -5.36 26.19
CA MET A 1 -33.21 -4.53 25.56
C MET A 1 -32.91 -3.06 25.86
N HIS A 2 -32.73 -2.21 24.85
CA HIS A 2 -32.32 -0.81 25.04
C HIS A 2 -33.45 0.02 25.66
N PRO A 3 -33.19 0.91 26.66
CA PRO A 3 -34.24 1.67 27.38
C PRO A 3 -35.18 2.48 26.48
N LYS A 4 -34.71 2.97 25.33
CA LYS A 4 -35.55 3.69 24.35
C LYS A 4 -36.63 2.83 23.71
N PHE A 5 -36.41 1.52 23.54
CA PHE A 5 -37.41 0.61 23.01
C PHE A 5 -38.47 0.28 24.05
N LYS A 6 -38.12 0.32 25.33
CA LYS A 6 -39.09 0.16 26.42
C LYS A 6 -40.05 1.34 26.47
N MET A 7 -39.54 2.57 26.27
CA MET A 7 -40.36 3.79 26.25
C MET A 7 -41.39 3.80 25.10
N ILE A 8 -41.02 3.32 23.92
CA ILE A 8 -41.95 3.23 22.77
C ILE A 8 -43.05 2.19 23.07
N ARG A 9 -42.72 1.07 23.74
CA ARG A 9 -43.67 0.03 24.13
C ARG A 9 -44.64 0.50 25.19
N ASP A 10 -44.17 1.29 26.12
CA ASP A 10 -45.00 1.83 27.23
C ASP A 10 -45.94 2.92 26.71
N THR A 11 -45.50 3.73 25.73
CA THR A 11 -46.35 4.73 25.06
C THR A 11 -47.52 4.06 24.31
N ARG A 12 -47.28 2.94 23.61
CA ARG A 12 -48.34 2.19 22.91
C ARG A 12 -49.40 1.63 23.88
N LYS A 13 -49.02 1.19 25.08
CA LYS A 13 -49.99 0.72 26.10
C LYS A 13 -50.94 1.84 26.55
N ASN A 14 -50.43 3.06 26.71
CA ASN A 14 -51.23 4.20 27.15
C ASN A 14 -52.22 4.71 26.11
N TYR A 15 -51.99 4.46 24.83
CA TYR A 15 -52.91 4.83 23.74
C TYR A 15 -53.95 3.75 23.39
N ALA A 16 -53.71 2.51 23.85
CA ALA A 16 -54.66 1.39 23.61
C ALA A 16 -55.95 1.47 24.40
N GLU A 17 -56.03 2.34 25.41
CA GLU A 17 -57.21 2.46 26.30
C GLU A 17 -58.25 3.52 25.86
N LYS A 18 -57.96 4.31 24.82
CA LYS A 18 -58.93 5.29 24.27
C LYS A 18 -59.12 5.07 22.77
N PRO A 19 -60.36 4.99 22.29
CA PRO A 19 -60.60 4.95 20.84
C PRO A 19 -60.12 6.25 20.22
N LEU A 20 -59.06 6.15 19.45
CA LEU A 20 -58.50 7.28 18.67
C LEU A 20 -59.35 7.48 17.43
N HIS A 21 -59.48 8.74 17.02
CA HIS A 21 -60.08 9.08 15.73
C HIS A 21 -59.26 8.40 14.60
N PRO A 22 -59.91 7.83 13.54
CA PRO A 22 -59.20 7.12 12.47
C PRO A 22 -58.04 7.86 11.86
N ASP A 23 -58.14 9.17 11.70
CA ASP A 23 -57.08 10.04 11.16
C ASP A 23 -55.87 10.11 12.11
N THR A 24 -56.11 10.04 13.44
CA THR A 24 -55.03 10.09 14.43
C THR A 24 -54.24 8.79 14.45
N GLU A 25 -54.92 7.63 14.26
CA GLU A 25 -54.24 6.33 14.12
C GLU A 25 -53.37 6.30 12.86
N LEU A 26 -53.86 6.84 11.74
CA LEU A 26 -53.11 6.91 10.49
C LEU A 26 -51.84 7.77 10.64
N HIS A 27 -51.95 8.90 11.32
CA HIS A 27 -50.80 9.78 11.59
C HIS A 27 -49.77 9.13 12.54
N ILE A 28 -50.20 8.39 13.55
CA ILE A 28 -49.31 7.68 14.46
C ILE A 28 -48.60 6.55 13.75
N LEU A 29 -49.30 5.76 12.93
CA LEU A 29 -48.74 4.70 12.12
C LEU A 29 -47.76 5.25 11.08
N ALA A 30 -48.08 6.37 10.40
CA ALA A 30 -47.21 7.04 9.45
C ALA A 30 -45.92 7.57 10.12
N PHE A 31 -46.07 8.17 11.33
CA PHE A 31 -44.94 8.65 12.11
C PHE A 31 -44.05 7.49 12.57
N ASP A 32 -44.61 6.41 13.06
CA ASP A 32 -43.87 5.22 13.47
C ASP A 32 -43.12 4.58 12.28
N VAL A 33 -43.75 4.49 11.12
CA VAL A 33 -43.11 3.95 9.90
C VAL A 33 -41.99 4.85 9.41
N ILE A 34 -42.20 6.18 9.36
CA ILE A 34 -41.19 7.14 8.94
C ILE A 34 -40.04 7.16 9.95
N PHE A 35 -40.35 7.17 11.27
CA PHE A 35 -39.34 7.17 12.31
C PHE A 35 -38.52 5.86 12.32
N CYS A 36 -39.17 4.71 12.22
CA CYS A 36 -38.49 3.41 12.12
C CYS A 36 -37.68 3.29 10.82
N SER A 37 -38.19 3.76 9.69
CA SER A 37 -37.45 3.77 8.43
C SER A 37 -36.24 4.71 8.46
N THR A 38 -36.39 5.91 9.04
CA THR A 38 -35.29 6.87 9.19
C THR A 38 -34.23 6.35 10.14
N VAL A 39 -34.64 5.75 11.26
CA VAL A 39 -33.73 5.14 12.23
C VAL A 39 -33.05 3.90 11.62
N TYR A 40 -33.78 3.07 10.86
CA TYR A 40 -33.23 1.91 10.18
C TYR A 40 -32.22 2.32 9.09
N ASN A 41 -32.55 3.30 8.27
CA ASN A 41 -31.62 3.85 7.27
C ASN A 41 -30.39 4.51 7.89
N LEU A 42 -30.54 5.19 9.04
CA LEU A 42 -29.43 5.69 9.84
C LEU A 42 -28.55 4.56 10.41
N PHE A 43 -29.10 3.41 10.73
CA PHE A 43 -28.35 2.25 11.25
C PHE A 43 -27.78 1.36 10.16
N GLU A 44 -28.43 1.19 9.02
CA GLU A 44 -27.92 0.42 7.89
C GLU A 44 -26.93 1.22 7.02
N GLY A 45 -27.19 2.51 6.81
CA GLY A 45 -26.35 3.36 5.94
C GLY A 45 -25.02 3.77 6.55
N ILE A 46 -24.85 3.64 7.86
CA ILE A 46 -23.65 4.14 8.55
C ILE A 46 -23.05 3.00 9.35
N HIS A 47 -23.15 1.82 9.37
CA HIS A 47 -22.50 0.80 10.25
C HIS A 47 -22.05 1.35 11.64
N TYR A 48 -22.76 2.36 12.12
CA TYR A 48 -22.40 3.17 13.28
C TYR A 48 -23.24 2.77 14.48
N ARG A 49 -22.71 1.87 15.27
CA ARG A 49 -23.17 1.72 16.65
C ARG A 49 -22.34 2.62 17.55
N VAL A 50 -22.53 3.95 17.46
CA VAL A 50 -21.95 4.86 18.47
C VAL A 50 -22.69 4.64 19.78
N ARG A 51 -22.25 3.66 20.54
CA ARG A 51 -22.87 3.33 21.84
C ARG A 51 -22.38 4.26 22.94
N ASN A 52 -21.15 4.72 22.80
CA ASN A 52 -20.55 5.64 23.77
C ASN A 52 -19.38 6.43 23.14
N ALA A 53 -18.87 7.42 23.87
CA ALA A 53 -17.78 8.26 23.39
C ALA A 53 -16.48 7.49 23.11
N GLU A 54 -16.24 6.40 23.84
CA GLU A 54 -15.07 5.56 23.72
C GLU A 54 -15.07 4.76 22.39
N GLU A 55 -16.20 4.17 22.01
CA GLU A 55 -16.34 3.47 20.72
C GLU A 55 -16.08 4.42 19.56
N LYS A 56 -16.56 5.66 19.67
CA LYS A 56 -16.32 6.71 18.68
C LYS A 56 -14.83 7.07 18.57
N ARG A 57 -14.15 7.21 19.72
CA ARG A 57 -12.72 7.52 19.77
C ARG A 57 -11.90 6.43 19.10
N ILE A 58 -12.15 5.16 19.47
CA ILE A 58 -11.46 4.00 18.87
C ILE A 58 -11.68 3.94 17.36
N HIS A 59 -12.90 4.21 16.90
CA HIS A 59 -13.19 4.21 15.46
C HIS A 59 -12.40 5.30 14.73
N LEU A 60 -12.35 6.53 15.25
CA LEU A 60 -11.57 7.62 14.66
C LEU A 60 -10.07 7.30 14.64
N GLU A 61 -9.52 6.72 15.72
CA GLU A 61 -8.13 6.26 15.74
C GLU A 61 -7.85 5.23 14.64
N LYS A 62 -8.78 4.28 14.43
CA LYS A 62 -8.64 3.27 13.35
C LYS A 62 -8.72 3.88 11.95
N MET A 63 -9.55 4.89 11.75
CA MET A 63 -9.62 5.65 10.50
C MET A 63 -8.30 6.38 10.21
N ASP A 64 -7.71 7.02 11.22
CA ASP A 64 -6.42 7.70 11.07
C ASP A 64 -5.27 6.72 10.82
N GLU A 65 -5.27 5.55 11.49
CA GLU A 65 -4.32 4.48 11.21
C GLU A 65 -4.45 3.94 9.77
N ALA A 66 -5.69 3.82 9.27
CA ALA A 66 -5.98 3.39 7.90
C ALA A 66 -5.45 4.39 6.86
N ARG A 67 -5.68 5.70 7.08
CA ARG A 67 -5.15 6.77 6.21
C ARG A 67 -3.62 6.77 6.19
N ASN A 68 -2.99 6.61 7.34
CA ASN A 68 -1.53 6.51 7.43
C ASN A 68 -1.01 5.25 6.72
N ALA A 69 -1.70 4.12 6.84
CA ALA A 69 -1.34 2.90 6.12
C ALA A 69 -1.44 3.09 4.60
N ARG A 70 -2.48 3.80 4.10
CA ARG A 70 -2.65 4.12 2.68
C ARG A 70 -1.53 5.05 2.17
N ALA A 71 -1.16 6.08 2.94
CA ALA A 71 -0.07 6.98 2.61
C ALA A 71 1.28 6.24 2.53
N ASN A 72 1.58 5.41 3.53
CA ASN A 72 2.80 4.60 3.56
C ASN A 72 2.85 3.59 2.40
N HIS A 73 1.71 3.03 1.99
CA HIS A 73 1.62 2.14 0.84
C HIS A 73 1.92 2.88 -0.46
N ALA A 74 1.39 4.09 -0.64
CA ALA A 74 1.71 4.91 -1.82
C ALA A 74 3.21 5.23 -1.91
N GLU A 75 3.85 5.59 -0.79
CA GLU A 75 5.30 5.81 -0.73
C GLU A 75 6.10 4.53 -1.04
N ALA A 76 5.66 3.39 -0.52
CA ALA A 76 6.30 2.10 -0.80
C ALA A 76 6.21 1.73 -2.29
N LEU A 77 5.07 1.98 -2.95
CA LEU A 77 4.91 1.78 -4.39
C LEU A 77 5.82 2.70 -5.20
N GLU A 78 5.99 3.95 -4.79
CA GLU A 78 6.93 4.86 -5.45
C GLU A 78 8.39 4.36 -5.33
N CYS A 79 8.78 3.88 -4.14
CA CYS A 79 10.11 3.28 -3.94
C CYS A 79 10.30 2.01 -4.79
N MET A 80 9.27 1.18 -4.94
CA MET A 80 9.31 0.00 -5.81
C MET A 80 9.46 0.41 -7.27
N ALA A 81 8.73 1.40 -7.75
CA ALA A 81 8.84 1.90 -9.13
C ALA A 81 10.25 2.44 -9.43
N LYS A 82 10.86 3.16 -8.49
CA LYS A 82 12.26 3.62 -8.62
C LYS A 82 13.24 2.45 -8.67
N LEU A 83 13.01 1.41 -7.88
CA LEU A 83 13.85 0.20 -7.90
C LEU A 83 13.71 -0.55 -9.24
N ASP A 84 12.49 -0.70 -9.75
CA ASP A 84 12.22 -1.35 -11.03
C ASP A 84 12.90 -0.58 -12.19
N TYR A 85 12.84 0.75 -12.14
CA TYR A 85 13.58 1.59 -13.07
C TYR A 85 15.08 1.34 -12.98
N ALA A 86 15.65 1.29 -11.78
CA ALA A 86 17.07 1.02 -11.59
C ALA A 86 17.46 -0.35 -12.15
N GLU A 87 16.66 -1.37 -11.93
CA GLU A 87 16.90 -2.72 -12.46
C GLU A 87 16.82 -2.75 -13.99
N ALA A 88 15.86 -2.05 -14.59
CA ALA A 88 15.74 -1.92 -16.04
C ALA A 88 16.94 -1.19 -16.67
N PHE A 89 17.38 -0.09 -16.05
CA PHE A 89 18.57 0.65 -16.48
C PHE A 89 19.80 -0.25 -16.55
N PHE A 90 20.09 -0.99 -15.48
CA PHE A 90 21.23 -1.90 -15.48
C PHE A 90 21.05 -3.06 -16.46
N ALA A 91 19.85 -3.58 -16.62
CA ALA A 91 19.57 -4.65 -17.60
C ALA A 91 19.82 -4.17 -19.05
N GLU A 92 19.50 -2.93 -19.38
CA GLU A 92 19.78 -2.34 -20.69
C GLU A 92 21.28 -2.23 -20.96
N LYS A 93 22.08 -1.87 -19.95
CA LYS A 93 23.53 -1.78 -20.07
C LYS A 93 24.22 -3.13 -20.16
N LEU A 94 23.54 -4.21 -19.77
CA LEU A 94 24.02 -5.59 -19.83
C LEU A 94 23.81 -6.21 -21.21
N SER A 95 24.39 -5.64 -22.25
CA SER A 95 24.37 -6.23 -23.59
C SER A 95 25.75 -6.72 -24.00
N VAL A 96 25.79 -7.78 -24.81
CA VAL A 96 27.06 -8.24 -25.41
C VAL A 96 27.68 -7.13 -26.25
N GLY A 97 28.95 -6.86 -26.02
CA GLY A 97 29.67 -5.72 -26.63
C GLY A 97 29.69 -4.45 -25.77
N SER A 98 28.91 -4.37 -24.69
CA SER A 98 28.95 -3.21 -23.78
C SER A 98 30.28 -3.12 -23.04
N ALA A 99 30.80 -1.88 -22.95
CA ALA A 99 31.97 -1.61 -22.15
C ALA A 99 31.65 -1.58 -20.65
N VAL A 100 32.53 -2.17 -19.87
CA VAL A 100 32.45 -2.22 -18.41
C VAL A 100 33.78 -1.95 -17.77
N THR A 101 33.79 -1.42 -16.55
CA THR A 101 35.00 -1.24 -15.78
C THR A 101 34.96 -2.04 -14.51
N HIS A 102 35.94 -2.91 -14.31
CA HIS A 102 36.08 -3.67 -13.07
C HIS A 102 37.22 -3.09 -12.22
N LYS A 103 36.99 -2.88 -10.92
CA LYS A 103 37.95 -2.23 -10.02
C LYS A 103 39.33 -2.90 -9.98
N ARG A 104 39.41 -4.23 -10.15
CA ARG A 104 40.64 -5.01 -10.12
C ARG A 104 41.20 -5.32 -11.51
N PHE A 105 40.32 -5.52 -12.51
CA PHE A 105 40.67 -6.07 -13.81
C PHE A 105 40.74 -4.99 -14.92
N GLY A 106 40.38 -3.75 -14.56
CA GLY A 106 40.40 -2.66 -15.53
C GLY A 106 39.18 -2.62 -16.46
N VAL A 107 39.36 -2.03 -17.64
CA VAL A 107 38.29 -1.93 -18.64
C VAL A 107 38.11 -3.26 -19.35
N GLY A 108 36.88 -3.61 -19.64
CA GLY A 108 36.51 -4.84 -20.32
C GLY A 108 35.28 -4.66 -21.18
N THR A 109 34.95 -5.73 -21.89
CA THR A 109 33.74 -5.83 -22.74
C THR A 109 32.96 -7.07 -22.38
N ILE A 110 31.63 -6.96 -22.31
CA ILE A 110 30.74 -8.10 -22.05
C ILE A 110 30.77 -9.00 -23.32
N THR A 111 31.12 -10.27 -23.13
CA THR A 111 31.18 -11.29 -24.19
C THR A 111 30.03 -12.26 -24.14
N GLY A 112 29.35 -12.40 -22.96
CA GLY A 112 28.21 -13.27 -22.78
C GLY A 112 27.30 -12.82 -21.65
N LEU A 113 26.03 -13.21 -21.73
CA LEU A 113 25.01 -12.92 -20.72
C LEU A 113 24.15 -14.15 -20.52
N SER A 114 24.03 -14.60 -19.26
CA SER A 114 23.16 -15.72 -18.87
C SER A 114 22.46 -15.36 -17.55
N GLY A 115 21.26 -14.79 -17.64
CA GLY A 115 20.45 -14.44 -16.50
C GLY A 115 21.13 -13.48 -15.51
N LYS A 116 21.56 -13.96 -14.35
CA LYS A 116 22.25 -13.16 -13.31
C LYS A 116 23.76 -13.04 -13.52
N VAL A 117 24.28 -13.74 -14.50
CA VAL A 117 25.71 -13.90 -14.72
C VAL A 117 26.10 -13.25 -16.05
N ILE A 118 27.21 -12.49 -16.04
CA ILE A 118 27.85 -11.98 -17.24
C ILE A 118 29.21 -12.63 -17.41
N GLU A 119 29.60 -12.82 -18.65
CA GLU A 119 30.96 -13.10 -19.04
C GLU A 119 31.57 -11.81 -19.63
N ALA A 120 32.74 -11.45 -19.19
CA ALA A 120 33.42 -10.25 -19.68
C ALA A 120 34.91 -10.48 -19.84
N GLN A 121 35.46 -9.99 -20.95
CA GLN A 121 36.88 -9.98 -21.21
C GLN A 121 37.45 -8.65 -20.73
N PHE A 122 38.36 -8.69 -19.77
CA PHE A 122 39.03 -7.51 -19.21
C PHE A 122 40.45 -7.42 -19.72
N SER A 123 40.95 -6.17 -19.86
CA SER A 123 42.30 -5.87 -20.32
C SER A 123 43.39 -6.46 -19.39
N GLY A 124 43.09 -6.66 -18.13
CA GLY A 124 44.01 -7.25 -17.14
C GLY A 124 43.95 -8.76 -17.00
N LEU A 125 43.21 -9.47 -17.87
CA LEU A 125 43.01 -10.93 -17.80
C LEU A 125 43.21 -11.58 -19.18
N ASP A 126 43.85 -12.76 -19.17
CA ASP A 126 44.06 -13.53 -20.40
C ASP A 126 42.81 -14.29 -20.84
N HIS A 127 41.85 -14.49 -19.92
CA HIS A 127 40.62 -15.24 -20.17
C HIS A 127 39.39 -14.47 -19.70
N PRO A 128 38.21 -14.69 -20.31
CA PRO A 128 36.94 -14.11 -19.86
C PRO A 128 36.64 -14.48 -18.41
N SER A 129 36.13 -13.53 -17.64
CA SER A 129 35.68 -13.74 -16.27
C SER A 129 34.17 -13.82 -16.20
N THR A 130 33.69 -14.76 -15.40
CA THR A 130 32.29 -14.94 -15.09
C THR A 130 31.95 -14.20 -13.79
N LEU A 131 31.00 -13.26 -13.85
CA LEU A 131 30.63 -12.39 -12.71
C LEU A 131 29.14 -12.41 -12.47
N VAL A 132 28.73 -12.41 -11.19
CA VAL A 132 27.34 -12.10 -10.78
C VAL A 132 27.20 -10.58 -10.79
N TRP A 133 26.68 -10.02 -11.86
CA TRP A 133 26.72 -8.59 -12.13
C TRP A 133 26.10 -7.74 -11.03
N ARG A 134 24.93 -8.16 -10.48
CA ARG A 134 24.26 -7.40 -9.41
C ARG A 134 25.12 -7.23 -8.17
N ASP A 135 25.79 -8.28 -7.76
CA ASP A 135 26.66 -8.24 -6.57
C ASP A 135 27.91 -7.39 -6.85
N CYS A 136 28.46 -7.50 -8.05
CA CYS A 136 29.60 -6.69 -8.45
C CYS A 136 29.28 -5.19 -8.54
N VAL A 137 28.08 -4.82 -9.03
CA VAL A 137 27.61 -3.43 -9.07
C VAL A 137 27.31 -2.91 -7.67
N LYS A 138 26.60 -3.68 -6.83
CA LYS A 138 26.30 -3.32 -5.43
C LYS A 138 27.56 -3.06 -4.61
N THR A 139 28.59 -3.85 -4.82
CA THR A 139 29.87 -3.72 -4.11
C THR A 139 30.82 -2.69 -4.72
N GLY A 140 30.45 -2.12 -5.89
CA GLY A 140 31.28 -1.19 -6.64
C GLY A 140 32.51 -1.85 -7.28
N LEU A 141 32.48 -3.16 -7.48
CA LEU A 141 33.53 -3.89 -8.22
C LEU A 141 33.34 -3.72 -9.73
N LEU A 142 32.12 -3.67 -10.21
CA LEU A 142 31.77 -3.47 -11.62
C LEU A 142 31.01 -2.15 -11.77
N SER A 143 31.36 -1.39 -12.81
CA SER A 143 30.76 -0.11 -13.11
C SER A 143 30.49 0.05 -14.60
N PHE A 144 29.32 0.61 -14.92
CA PHE A 144 28.91 1.10 -16.25
C PHE A 144 28.86 2.63 -16.26
N LYS A 145 29.51 3.27 -15.28
CA LYS A 145 29.51 4.72 -15.11
C LYS A 145 30.24 5.42 -16.23
N THR A 146 29.56 6.35 -16.86
CA THR A 146 30.13 7.29 -17.84
C THR A 146 30.04 8.71 -17.30
N ALA A 147 30.70 9.66 -17.93
CA ALA A 147 30.61 11.09 -17.54
C ALA A 147 29.16 11.60 -17.65
N GLU A 148 28.39 11.10 -18.61
CA GLU A 148 27.01 11.51 -18.88
C GLU A 148 25.99 11.00 -17.87
N ASN A 149 26.22 9.81 -17.30
CA ASN A 149 25.28 9.17 -16.36
C ASN A 149 25.75 9.16 -14.90
N ALA A 150 26.80 9.89 -14.58
CA ALA A 150 27.50 9.75 -13.30
C ALA A 150 26.61 9.98 -12.07
N ALA A 151 25.77 11.02 -12.07
CA ALA A 151 24.90 11.35 -10.94
C ALA A 151 23.77 10.33 -10.78
N GLU A 152 23.07 10.02 -11.87
CA GLU A 152 21.99 9.03 -11.90
C GLU A 152 22.49 7.63 -11.52
N TYR A 153 23.68 7.25 -12.02
CA TYR A 153 24.28 5.95 -11.72
C TYR A 153 24.44 5.70 -10.21
N ASP A 154 24.98 6.68 -9.48
CA ASP A 154 25.25 6.53 -8.05
C ASP A 154 23.94 6.39 -7.24
N GLU A 155 22.87 7.09 -7.64
CA GLU A 155 21.53 6.94 -7.07
C GLU A 155 20.97 5.54 -7.34
N LEU A 156 21.04 5.06 -8.59
CA LEU A 156 20.54 3.75 -8.99
C LEU A 156 21.30 2.60 -8.29
N VAL A 157 22.63 2.73 -8.09
CA VAL A 157 23.40 1.76 -7.30
C VAL A 157 22.94 1.75 -5.86
N THR A 158 22.60 2.89 -5.29
CA THR A 158 22.08 2.99 -3.92
C THR A 158 20.72 2.28 -3.80
N LEU A 159 19.82 2.47 -4.76
CA LEU A 159 18.55 1.74 -4.82
C LEU A 159 18.76 0.23 -4.92
N LEU A 160 19.69 -0.24 -5.76
CA LEU A 160 20.02 -1.66 -5.84
C LEU A 160 20.55 -2.24 -4.53
N ARG A 161 21.34 -1.47 -3.78
CA ARG A 161 21.83 -1.89 -2.44
C ARG A 161 20.68 -2.05 -1.45
N GLN A 162 19.67 -1.21 -1.53
CA GLN A 162 18.49 -1.19 -0.67
C GLN A 162 17.37 -2.11 -1.15
N ALA A 163 17.52 -2.78 -2.30
CA ALA A 163 16.45 -3.52 -2.96
C ALA A 163 15.70 -4.52 -2.03
N GLU A 164 16.43 -5.27 -1.20
CA GLU A 164 15.80 -6.21 -0.27
C GLU A 164 14.99 -5.52 0.82
N VAL A 165 15.49 -4.39 1.32
CA VAL A 165 14.80 -3.59 2.34
C VAL A 165 13.54 -2.97 1.74
N ILE A 166 13.65 -2.41 0.53
CA ILE A 166 12.51 -1.81 -0.19
C ILE A 166 11.42 -2.86 -0.40
N ARG A 167 11.75 -4.05 -0.92
CA ARG A 167 10.78 -5.13 -1.16
C ARG A 167 10.14 -5.64 0.13
N LYS A 168 10.93 -5.82 1.19
CA LYS A 168 10.40 -6.24 2.51
C LYS A 168 9.45 -5.19 3.08
N ASN A 169 9.82 -3.92 3.01
CA ASN A 169 8.97 -2.83 3.48
C ASN A 169 7.67 -2.76 2.69
N ALA A 170 7.71 -2.87 1.37
CA ALA A 170 6.53 -2.89 0.53
C ALA A 170 5.57 -4.02 0.94
N ALA A 171 6.08 -5.24 1.12
CA ALA A 171 5.26 -6.38 1.55
C ALA A 171 4.66 -6.20 2.97
N ILE A 172 5.40 -5.59 3.89
CA ILE A 172 4.90 -5.29 5.25
C ILE A 172 3.79 -4.26 5.19
N VAL A 173 3.98 -3.20 4.41
CA VAL A 173 3.01 -2.10 4.30
C VAL A 173 1.75 -2.56 3.57
N GLU A 174 1.88 -3.37 2.52
CA GLU A 174 0.76 -4.02 1.82
C GLU A 174 -0.09 -4.86 2.78
N LYS A 175 0.55 -5.74 3.54
CA LYS A 175 -0.14 -6.55 4.55
C LYS A 175 -0.83 -5.69 5.63
N LYS A 176 -0.22 -4.58 6.01
CA LYS A 176 -0.81 -3.63 6.95
C LYS A 176 -2.03 -2.94 6.35
N LEU A 177 -1.98 -2.55 5.08
CA LEU A 177 -3.10 -1.93 4.37
C LEU A 177 -4.30 -2.88 4.30
N GLU A 178 -4.08 -4.18 4.03
CA GLU A 178 -5.12 -5.20 4.02
C GLU A 178 -5.88 -5.29 5.35
N GLN A 179 -5.19 -5.10 6.49
CA GLN A 179 -5.81 -5.11 7.83
C GLN A 179 -6.79 -3.95 8.04
N TYR A 180 -6.66 -2.87 7.27
CA TYR A 180 -7.51 -1.69 7.35
C TYR A 180 -8.51 -1.58 6.18
N ALA A 181 -8.65 -2.62 5.37
CA ALA A 181 -9.50 -2.58 4.18
C ALA A 181 -10.95 -2.16 4.48
N GLU A 182 -11.51 -2.63 5.61
CA GLU A 182 -12.86 -2.27 6.05
C GLU A 182 -13.02 -0.77 6.34
N TYR A 183 -11.98 -0.13 6.88
CA TYR A 183 -12.00 1.30 7.22
C TYR A 183 -11.80 2.21 6.01
N LEU A 184 -11.16 1.70 4.97
CA LEU A 184 -10.86 2.46 3.75
C LEU A 184 -12.05 2.54 2.79
N GLN A 185 -13.04 1.64 2.92
CA GLN A 185 -14.26 1.66 2.11
C GLN A 185 -15.19 2.85 2.42
N PHE A 186 -14.98 3.53 3.53
CA PHE A 186 -15.81 4.65 3.99
C PHE A 186 -15.21 6.03 3.70
N ASP A 187 -14.06 6.09 3.05
CA ASP A 187 -13.32 7.34 2.79
C ASP A 187 -13.52 7.85 1.34
N GLU A 188 -14.40 7.18 0.54
CA GLU A 188 -14.87 7.59 -0.79
C GLU A 188 -16.23 8.28 -0.68
#